data_8e4b4742f9420dad9c0bdeebdb3c492d
#
_entry.id   8e4b4742f9420dad9c0bdeebdb3c492d
#
_cell.length_a   1.000
_cell.length_b   1.000
_cell.length_c   1.000
_cell.angle_alpha   90.00
_cell.angle_beta   90.00
_cell.angle_gamma   90.00
#
_symmetry.space_group_name_H-M   'P 1'
#
loop_
_entity.id
_entity.type
_entity.pdbx_description
1 polymer ?
#
loop_
_entity_poly.entity_id
_entity_poly.type
_entity_poly.pdbx_seq_one_letter_code
_entity_poly.pdbx_strand_id
1 'polypeptide(L)'
;MTRGSNGGRDLVNSCLRKYYDNYDFLYTPELSVIKDSLDYCELPGFGIRYVNTETPSASSCGLLTGTSVDVDLPGESFRRLYAVFYYGRYGNVIQKCSTNLLGGFERDFYSYTFTGKVASRRHVHTVPGKANCIYAETY
;
A
#
# COMPACT_ATOMS: atom_id res chain seq x y z
N MET A 1 7.04 13.92 31.79
CA MET A 1 6.72 13.82 31.58
C MET A 1 6.48 13.71 31.15
N THR A 2 6.33 13.57 31.03
CA THR A 2 6.04 13.50 30.60
C THR A 2 5.53 13.53 30.11
N ARG A 3 5.31 13.68 29.86
CA ARG A 3 4.73 13.66 29.40
C ARG A 3 4.24 13.41 29.14
N GLY A 4 4.15 13.20 29.28
CA GLY A 4 3.59 12.91 29.09
C GLY A 4 3.13 12.58 28.64
N SER A 5 3.03 12.63 28.70
CA SER A 5 2.58 12.23 28.46
C SER A 5 2.03 11.89 28.09
N ASN A 6 1.76 12.02 28.07
CA ASN A 6 1.27 11.64 27.70
C ASN A 6 0.79 11.33 27.20
N GLY A 7 0.60 11.61 27.19
CA GLY A 7 0.17 11.33 26.71
C GLY A 7 -0.09 10.83 26.08
N GLY A 8 -0.14 10.84 26.05
CA GLY A 8 -0.27 10.46 25.58
C GLY A 8 -0.52 9.73 25.11
N ARG A 9 -0.87 9.40 25.37
CA ARG A 9 -1.13 8.68 24.98
C ARG A 9 -1.51 8.18 23.91
N ASP A 10 -1.93 8.17 23.85
CA ASP A 10 -2.68 7.79 22.72
C ASP A 10 -1.99 8.05 21.48
N LEU A 11 -1.28 9.06 21.39
CA LEU A 11 -0.43 9.37 20.32
C LEU A 11 0.61 8.33 20.10
N VAL A 12 0.95 7.63 21.15
CA VAL A 12 1.88 6.54 21.04
C VAL A 12 1.26 5.35 20.34
N ASN A 13 -0.03 5.36 20.14
CA ASN A 13 -0.71 4.25 19.51
C ASN A 13 -0.60 4.27 18.00
N SER A 14 -0.03 5.32 17.44
CA SER A 14 0.01 5.46 16.01
C SER A 14 1.36 6.03 15.61
N CYS A 15 2.19 5.17 15.05
CA CYS A 15 3.49 5.55 14.52
C CYS A 15 3.47 5.35 13.02
N LEU A 16 3.55 6.45 12.28
CA LEU A 16 3.52 6.40 10.82
C LEU A 16 4.94 6.48 10.27
N ARG A 17 5.29 5.54 9.40
CA ARG A 17 6.54 5.55 8.65
C ARG A 17 6.22 5.64 7.18
N LYS A 18 7.05 6.39 6.45
CA LYS A 18 6.90 6.53 5.00
C LYS A 18 8.18 6.08 4.33
N TYR A 19 8.03 5.40 3.19
CA TYR A 19 9.14 4.89 2.40
C TYR A 19 9.09 5.56 1.03
N TYR A 20 10.25 5.95 0.53
CA TYR A 20 10.34 6.69 -0.73
C TYR A 20 11.37 6.05 -1.65
N ASP A 21 11.25 6.27 -2.93
CA ASP A 21 12.26 6.04 -3.95
C ASP A 21 12.44 4.60 -4.38
N ASN A 22 12.25 3.63 -3.49
CA ASN A 22 12.48 2.22 -3.83
C ASN A 22 11.56 1.32 -3.02
N TYR A 23 11.65 0.02 -3.29
CA TYR A 23 10.82 -1.00 -2.63
C TYR A 23 11.64 -1.93 -1.75
N ASP A 24 12.81 -1.48 -1.31
CA ASP A 24 13.70 -2.30 -0.49
C ASP A 24 13.05 -2.73 0.83
N PHE A 25 12.12 -1.93 1.33
CA PHE A 25 11.43 -2.26 2.57
C PHE A 25 10.62 -3.57 2.47
N LEU A 26 10.25 -4.00 1.25
CA LEU A 26 9.54 -5.27 1.07
C LEU A 26 10.42 -6.49 1.34
N TYR A 27 11.72 -6.32 1.35
CA TYR A 27 12.65 -7.42 1.54
C TYR A 27 13.11 -7.57 2.99
N THR A 28 12.52 -6.81 3.91
CA THR A 28 12.80 -7.00 5.34
C THR A 28 12.23 -8.33 5.80
N PRO A 29 12.80 -8.96 6.84
CA PRO A 29 12.28 -10.24 7.34
C PRO A 29 10.80 -10.20 7.68
N GLU A 30 10.33 -9.06 8.19
CA GLU A 30 8.94 -8.89 8.58
C GLU A 30 7.99 -8.94 7.40
N LEU A 31 8.35 -8.30 6.28
CA LEU A 31 7.50 -8.21 5.11
C LEU A 31 7.73 -9.31 4.09
N SER A 32 8.87 -9.98 4.14
CA SER A 32 9.18 -11.01 3.14
C SER A 32 8.18 -12.16 3.15
N VAL A 33 7.56 -12.44 4.30
CA VAL A 33 6.57 -13.52 4.41
C VAL A 33 5.25 -13.20 3.75
N ILE A 34 4.92 -11.91 3.59
CA ILE A 34 3.68 -11.47 2.95
C ILE A 34 3.94 -10.69 1.65
N LYS A 35 5.16 -10.74 1.17
CA LYS A 35 5.58 -9.95 0.02
C LYS A 35 4.73 -10.21 -1.21
N ASP A 36 4.38 -11.46 -1.46
CA ASP A 36 3.60 -11.82 -2.65
C ASP A 36 2.23 -11.15 -2.66
N SER A 37 1.65 -10.91 -1.49
CA SER A 37 0.36 -10.24 -1.38
C SER A 37 0.47 -8.72 -1.54
N LEU A 38 1.68 -8.18 -1.42
CA LEU A 38 1.94 -6.75 -1.54
C LEU A 38 2.66 -6.40 -2.83
N ASP A 39 3.09 -7.40 -3.62
CA ASP A 39 3.78 -7.16 -4.88
C ASP A 39 2.83 -6.69 -5.96
N TYR A 40 3.41 -6.08 -6.98
CA TYR A 40 2.67 -5.64 -8.14
C TYR A 40 2.10 -6.83 -8.91
N CYS A 41 0.88 -6.70 -9.36
CA CYS A 41 0.20 -7.70 -10.16
C CYS A 41 -0.45 -6.99 -11.35
N GLU A 42 -0.06 -7.32 -12.57
CA GLU A 42 -0.63 -6.70 -13.76
C GLU A 42 -2.06 -7.16 -13.96
N LEU A 43 -2.95 -6.22 -14.24
CA LEU A 43 -4.35 -6.52 -14.54
C LEU A 43 -4.71 -5.86 -15.88
N PRO A 44 -5.17 -6.64 -16.87
CA PRO A 44 -5.56 -6.07 -18.17
C PRO A 44 -6.61 -4.98 -18.02
N GLY A 45 -6.43 -3.90 -18.76
CA GLY A 45 -7.36 -2.77 -18.71
C GLY A 45 -7.01 -1.71 -17.66
N PHE A 46 -6.00 -1.99 -16.84
CA PHE A 46 -5.51 -1.04 -15.85
C PHE A 46 -4.06 -0.69 -16.16
N GLY A 47 -3.53 0.33 -15.49
CA GLY A 47 -2.21 0.80 -15.79
C GLY A 47 -1.12 -0.25 -15.61
N ILE A 48 -0.05 -0.10 -16.35
CA ILE A 48 1.11 -0.97 -16.27
C ILE A 48 2.21 -0.24 -15.52
N ARG A 49 2.84 -0.94 -14.58
CA ARG A 49 3.94 -0.38 -13.79
C ARG A 49 5.07 0.09 -14.70
N TYR A 50 5.51 1.31 -14.48
CA TYR A 50 6.64 1.83 -15.22
C TYR A 50 7.94 1.45 -14.53
N VAL A 51 8.85 0.84 -15.27
CA VAL A 51 10.19 0.53 -14.79
C VAL A 51 11.17 1.08 -15.84
N ASN A 52 12.05 1.96 -15.39
CA ASN A 52 13.11 2.45 -16.25
C ASN A 52 14.15 1.35 -16.39
N THR A 53 14.33 0.83 -17.61
CA THR A 53 15.24 -0.28 -17.84
C THR A 53 16.71 0.10 -17.72
N GLU A 54 17.01 1.38 -17.91
CA GLU A 54 18.40 1.85 -17.80
C GLU A 54 18.78 2.16 -16.35
N THR A 55 17.86 2.78 -15.62
CA THR A 55 18.09 3.11 -14.22
C THR A 55 16.85 2.75 -13.42
N PRO A 56 16.69 1.46 -13.10
CA PRO A 56 15.44 1.01 -12.44
C PRO A 56 15.09 1.77 -11.15
N SER A 57 16.08 2.15 -10.38
CA SER A 57 15.85 2.88 -9.14
C SER A 57 15.28 4.27 -9.38
N ALA A 58 15.51 4.84 -10.56
CA ALA A 58 14.98 6.17 -10.87
C ALA A 58 13.49 6.15 -11.18
N SER A 59 12.92 4.97 -11.44
CA SER A 59 11.49 4.85 -11.77
C SER A 59 10.59 5.31 -10.62
N SER A 60 11.08 5.21 -9.40
CA SER A 60 10.29 5.61 -8.22
C SER A 60 10.95 6.74 -7.45
N CYS A 61 11.96 7.39 -8.03
CA CYS A 61 12.68 8.45 -7.36
C CYS A 61 11.75 9.63 -7.01
N GLY A 62 11.74 10.03 -5.75
CA GLY A 62 10.87 11.10 -5.27
C GLY A 62 9.44 10.68 -4.99
N LEU A 63 9.08 9.44 -5.27
CA LEU A 63 7.72 8.96 -5.07
C LEU A 63 7.59 8.18 -3.77
N LEU A 64 6.42 8.31 -3.14
CA LEU A 64 6.10 7.54 -1.94
C LEU A 64 5.81 6.11 -2.36
N THR A 65 6.65 5.16 -1.94
CA THR A 65 6.51 3.76 -2.34
C THR A 65 5.76 2.93 -1.32
N GLY A 66 5.72 3.38 -0.06
CA GLY A 66 4.99 2.64 0.95
C GLY A 66 4.82 3.40 2.24
N THR A 67 3.94 2.91 3.08
CA THR A 67 3.73 3.42 4.42
C THR A 67 3.55 2.26 5.38
N SER A 68 3.89 2.47 6.64
CA SER A 68 3.50 1.56 7.70
C SER A 68 2.94 2.36 8.87
N VAL A 69 1.90 1.83 9.48
CA VAL A 69 1.23 2.47 10.61
C VAL A 69 1.09 1.45 11.71
N ASP A 70 1.54 1.81 12.90
CA ASP A 70 1.35 0.97 14.09
C ASP A 70 0.03 1.35 14.74
N VAL A 71 -0.82 0.37 14.98
CA VAL A 71 -2.16 0.58 15.56
C VAL A 71 -2.29 -0.29 16.79
N ASP A 72 -2.65 0.34 17.91
CA ASP A 72 -2.99 -0.38 19.13
C ASP A 72 -4.49 -0.70 19.11
N LEU A 73 -4.80 -1.97 19.30
CA LEU A 73 -6.19 -2.42 19.34
C LEU A 73 -6.55 -2.78 20.76
N PRO A 74 -7.72 -2.35 21.26
CA PRO A 74 -8.16 -2.72 22.60
C PRO A 74 -8.20 -4.24 22.78
N GLY A 75 -7.57 -4.74 23.84
CA GLY A 75 -7.56 -6.15 24.13
C GLY A 75 -6.64 -6.98 23.27
N GLU A 76 -5.86 -6.37 22.37
CA GLU A 76 -4.93 -7.07 21.51
C GLU A 76 -3.57 -6.38 21.51
N SER A 77 -2.55 -7.10 21.06
CA SER A 77 -1.25 -6.49 20.82
C SER A 77 -1.35 -5.55 19.62
N PHE A 78 -0.41 -4.61 19.53
CA PHE A 78 -0.43 -3.67 18.41
C PHE A 78 -0.27 -4.41 17.08
N ARG A 79 -0.84 -3.84 16.05
CA ARG A 79 -0.69 -4.33 14.69
C ARG A 79 -0.03 -3.28 13.84
N ARG A 80 0.77 -3.73 12.89
CA ARG A 80 1.39 -2.85 11.91
C ARG A 80 0.71 -3.09 10.58
N LEU A 81 0.19 -2.02 10.02
CA LEU A 81 -0.48 -2.05 8.72
C LEU A 81 0.44 -1.45 7.68
N TYR A 82 0.54 -2.10 6.54
CA TYR A 82 1.41 -1.68 5.45
C TYR A 82 0.58 -1.30 4.24
N ALA A 83 1.04 -0.31 3.50
CA ALA A 83 0.50 0.02 2.20
C ALA A 83 1.67 0.21 1.24
N VAL A 84 1.51 -0.29 0.02
CA VAL A 84 2.55 -0.23 -1.02
C VAL A 84 1.91 0.38 -2.26
N PHE A 85 2.61 1.33 -2.88
CA PHE A 85 2.10 2.07 -4.02
C PHE A 85 2.95 1.77 -5.25
N TYR A 86 2.30 1.48 -6.37
CA TYR A 86 2.96 1.25 -7.64
C TYR A 86 2.50 2.31 -8.63
N TYR A 87 3.42 2.77 -9.45
CA TYR A 87 3.23 3.94 -10.29
C TYR A 87 3.32 3.62 -11.76
N GLY A 88 2.50 4.31 -12.56
CA GLY A 88 2.59 4.24 -14.00
C GLY A 88 3.60 5.24 -14.55
N ARG A 89 3.70 5.28 -15.87
CA ARG A 89 4.71 6.07 -16.58
C ARG A 89 4.65 7.57 -16.24
N TYR A 90 3.47 8.07 -15.93
CA TYR A 90 3.26 9.49 -15.67
C TYR A 90 3.27 9.85 -14.19
N GLY A 91 3.73 8.95 -13.33
CA GLY A 91 3.84 9.21 -11.90
C GLY A 91 2.55 9.12 -11.13
N ASN A 92 1.49 8.57 -11.72
CA ASN A 92 0.24 8.36 -11.03
C ASN A 92 0.18 6.95 -10.43
N VAL A 93 -0.51 6.81 -9.32
CA VAL A 93 -0.68 5.51 -8.66
C VAL A 93 -1.60 4.64 -9.51
N ILE A 94 -1.10 3.51 -9.99
CA ILE A 94 -1.90 2.57 -10.77
C ILE A 94 -2.35 1.38 -9.93
N GLN A 95 -1.67 1.12 -8.82
CA GLN A 95 -2.01 0.02 -7.94
C GLN A 95 -1.58 0.34 -6.52
N LYS A 96 -2.43 -0.01 -5.57
CA LYS A 96 -2.13 0.10 -4.15
C LYS A 96 -2.43 -1.25 -3.51
N CYS A 97 -1.47 -1.79 -2.77
CA CYS A 97 -1.62 -3.03 -2.03
C CYS A 97 -1.48 -2.72 -0.56
N SER A 98 -2.35 -3.26 0.28
CA SER A 98 -2.27 -2.98 1.70
C SER A 98 -2.74 -4.19 2.52
N THR A 99 -2.30 -4.23 3.77
CA THR A 99 -2.82 -5.17 4.75
C THR A 99 -4.03 -4.53 5.42
N ASN A 100 -4.92 -5.36 5.99
CA ASN A 100 -6.08 -4.84 6.71
C ASN A 100 -6.12 -5.38 8.14
N LEU A 101 -6.99 -4.81 8.96
CA LEU A 101 -7.11 -5.19 10.37
C LEU A 101 -7.68 -6.58 10.57
N LEU A 102 -8.27 -7.16 9.54
CA LEU A 102 -8.85 -8.50 9.59
C LEU A 102 -7.84 -9.59 9.27
N GLY A 103 -6.58 -9.22 9.10
CA GLY A 103 -5.51 -10.17 8.78
C GLY A 103 -5.43 -10.52 7.32
N GLY A 104 -6.14 -9.81 6.47
CA GLY A 104 -6.13 -10.02 5.03
C GLY A 104 -5.46 -8.90 4.28
N PHE A 105 -5.82 -8.77 3.02
CA PHE A 105 -5.18 -7.82 2.12
C PHE A 105 -6.21 -7.09 1.28
N GLU A 106 -5.85 -5.89 0.86
CA GLU A 106 -6.65 -5.09 -0.05
C GLU A 106 -5.78 -4.65 -1.20
N ARG A 107 -6.35 -4.68 -2.39
CA ARG A 107 -5.63 -4.28 -3.60
C ARG A 107 -6.56 -3.41 -4.44
N ASP A 108 -6.08 -2.21 -4.75
CA ASP A 108 -6.79 -1.27 -5.59
C ASP A 108 -6.06 -1.14 -6.91
N PHE A 109 -6.81 -1.21 -8.00
CA PHE A 109 -6.31 -0.97 -9.34
C PHE A 109 -6.95 0.30 -9.87
N TYR A 110 -6.16 1.14 -10.54
CA TYR A 110 -6.64 2.38 -11.10
C TYR A 110 -6.29 2.46 -12.58
N SER A 111 -7.23 2.94 -13.38
CA SER A 111 -6.93 3.34 -14.75
C SER A 111 -7.24 4.82 -14.89
N TYR A 112 -6.54 5.48 -15.81
CA TYR A 112 -6.62 6.93 -15.96
C TYR A 112 -6.90 7.32 -17.37
N THR A 113 -7.61 8.46 -17.55
CA THR A 113 -7.77 9.08 -18.85
C THR A 113 -6.43 9.75 -19.22
N PHE A 114 -6.28 10.11 -20.50
CA PHE A 114 -5.06 10.79 -20.91
C PHE A 114 -4.90 12.17 -20.25
N THR A 115 -5.98 12.72 -19.70
CA THR A 115 -5.93 13.99 -18.95
C THR A 115 -5.52 13.79 -17.49
N GLY A 116 -5.32 12.55 -17.06
CA GLY A 116 -4.87 12.26 -15.69
C GLY A 116 -5.96 12.04 -14.67
N LYS A 117 -7.21 11.97 -15.10
CA LYS A 117 -8.33 11.67 -14.19
C LYS A 117 -8.54 10.18 -14.09
N VAL A 118 -9.01 9.72 -12.94
CA VAL A 118 -9.33 8.31 -12.75
C VAL A 118 -10.51 7.94 -13.65
N ALA A 119 -10.30 6.96 -14.52
CA ALA A 119 -11.34 6.46 -15.42
C ALA A 119 -12.06 5.28 -14.81
N SER A 120 -11.35 4.38 -14.13
CA SER A 120 -11.98 3.25 -13.45
C SER A 120 -11.11 2.82 -12.28
N ARG A 121 -11.76 2.15 -11.33
CA ARG A 121 -11.11 1.62 -10.14
C ARG A 121 -11.66 0.23 -9.86
N ARG A 122 -10.79 -0.68 -9.47
CA ARG A 122 -11.19 -2.01 -9.01
C ARG A 122 -10.55 -2.27 -7.66
N HIS A 123 -11.38 -2.64 -6.69
CA HIS A 123 -10.93 -2.91 -5.33
C HIS A 123 -11.17 -4.39 -5.03
N VAL A 124 -10.15 -5.08 -4.56
CA VAL A 124 -10.23 -6.47 -4.14
C VAL A 124 -9.94 -6.53 -2.65
N HIS A 125 -10.88 -7.06 -1.90
CA HIS A 125 -10.77 -7.21 -0.46
C HIS A 125 -10.66 -8.70 -0.14
N THR A 126 -9.60 -9.09 0.55
CA THR A 126 -9.32 -10.47 0.89
C THR A 126 -9.22 -10.63 2.40
N VAL A 127 -9.96 -11.59 2.95
CA VAL A 127 -9.90 -11.95 4.37
C VAL A 127 -9.68 -13.46 4.44
N PRO A 128 -8.76 -13.94 5.30
CA PRO A 128 -8.50 -15.38 5.42
C PRO A 128 -9.78 -16.15 5.72
N GLY A 129 -9.97 -17.24 5.00
CA GLY A 129 -11.11 -18.12 5.20
C GLY A 129 -12.41 -17.65 4.58
N LYS A 130 -12.41 -16.55 3.84
CA LYS A 130 -13.60 -16.02 3.17
C LYS A 130 -13.31 -15.76 1.70
N ALA A 131 -14.37 -15.74 0.90
CA ALA A 131 -14.24 -15.44 -0.52
C ALA A 131 -13.82 -13.98 -0.70
N ASN A 132 -13.09 -13.70 -1.77
CA ASN A 132 -12.68 -12.34 -2.09
C ASN A 132 -13.90 -11.50 -2.45
N CYS A 133 -13.92 -10.28 -1.96
CA CYS A 133 -14.93 -9.31 -2.32
C CYS A 133 -14.34 -8.36 -3.36
N ILE A 134 -14.96 -8.26 -4.53
CA ILE A 134 -14.47 -7.44 -5.62
C ILE A 134 -15.47 -6.32 -5.88
N TYR A 135 -14.96 -5.10 -5.92
CA TYR A 135 -15.78 -3.92 -6.14
C TYR A 135 -15.15 -3.13 -7.28
N ALA A 136 -15.94 -2.75 -8.27
CA ALA A 136 -15.44 -2.02 -9.43
C ALA A 136 -16.30 -0.80 -9.71
N GLU A 137 -15.63 0.31 -10.05
CA GLU A 137 -16.28 1.56 -10.41
C GLU A 137 -15.72 2.06 -11.74
N THR A 138 -16.60 2.63 -12.54
CA THR A 138 -16.20 3.31 -13.78
C THR A 138 -16.75 4.73 -13.72
N TYR A 139 -15.91 5.68 -14.04
CA TYR A 139 -16.26 7.09 -13.97
C TYR A 139 -16.47 7.70 -15.34
#